data_5f5aa15a3c49d25b2fc257d3729a49ee
#
_entry.id   5f5aa15a3c49d25b2fc257d3729a49ee
#
_cell.length_a   1.000
_cell.length_b   1.000
_cell.length_c   1.000
_cell.angle_alpha   90.00
_cell.angle_beta   90.00
_cell.angle_gamma   90.00
#
_symmetry.space_group_name_H-M   'P 1'
#
loop_
_entity.id
_entity.type
_entity.pdbx_description
1 polymer ?
#
loop_
_entity_poly.entity_id
_entity_poly.type
_entity_poly.pdbx_seq_one_letter_code
_entity_poly.pdbx_strand_id
1 'polypeptide(L)'
;MKKYILMPVLAALSLSGSVIQAQDFDNNPVVNVSNSKENLNFTIGARFMMDGAYYHSDFTPVKSGAAITDARIRTSMSYEDWYFYADFDFSKGKFSQKNIFLQYSLEGAKGTHRFKAGYYNNPVSMANNTSRGSLHFISRSAAANAFSPSRELGLSYIFYNDHFFANQGVFAENKYNDQPSGYQGMSLGGRWVWRPINNDDRTFHLGAAFRYANIATGTVENNVLKTELDMGSSLETYVDATQDFLSAKLPWAKNVYDVGAEFLYKTDDFFARGEYMYKHVTKKRDDQALFEANLGSIDSWGSLESWQKGNPLGDNSFHWAYIEAGYKIFGDPYQYSNSDALLKGLNGRALEVVARYSYTGLNDLVEGEKYVPGRDQYYPNGVLADYPATSLSIGGGNMHSATLGVNYSFNKFAQVMLSYTYNRLDRDKFQYDKNFHVLQARLMFQF
;
A
#
# COMPACT_ATOMS: atom_id res chain seq x y z
N MET A 1 -20.47 -34.08 20.37
CA MET A 1 -21.57 -33.66 19.46
C MET A 1 -21.25 -32.25 18.92
N LYS A 2 -20.64 -32.15 17.76
CA LYS A 2 -20.47 -30.89 16.95
C LYS A 2 -19.68 -31.23 15.66
N LYS A 3 -20.31 -31.97 14.77
CA LYS A 3 -19.73 -32.32 13.46
C LYS A 3 -20.86 -32.34 12.44
N TYR A 4 -21.46 -31.21 12.05
CA TYR A 4 -22.40 -31.16 10.91
C TYR A 4 -22.83 -29.74 10.54
N ILE A 5 -21.91 -28.81 10.31
CA ILE A 5 -22.27 -27.48 9.76
C ILE A 5 -21.52 -27.17 8.44
N LEU A 6 -20.56 -28.00 8.03
CA LEU A 6 -19.78 -27.72 6.80
C LEU A 6 -20.28 -28.45 5.54
N MET A 7 -21.21 -29.32 5.62
CA MET A 7 -21.63 -30.17 4.49
C MET A 7 -22.78 -29.66 3.59
N PRO A 8 -23.65 -28.74 3.98
CA PRO A 8 -24.70 -28.27 3.05
C PRO A 8 -24.23 -27.20 2.05
N VAL A 9 -23.07 -26.56 2.24
CA VAL A 9 -22.57 -25.54 1.29
C VAL A 9 -21.92 -26.17 0.05
N LEU A 10 -21.33 -27.35 0.18
CA LEU A 10 -20.73 -28.06 -0.96
C LEU A 10 -21.75 -28.80 -1.85
N ALA A 11 -22.91 -29.17 -1.31
CA ALA A 11 -23.93 -29.90 -2.05
C ALA A 11 -24.81 -29.02 -2.97
N ALA A 12 -24.80 -27.69 -2.77
CA ALA A 12 -25.50 -26.75 -3.63
C ALA A 12 -24.74 -26.38 -4.93
N LEU A 13 -23.49 -26.84 -5.06
CA LEU A 13 -22.60 -26.51 -6.19
C LEU A 13 -22.73 -27.49 -7.38
N SER A 14 -23.64 -28.46 -7.34
CA SER A 14 -23.77 -29.51 -8.38
C SER A 14 -24.95 -29.36 -9.34
N LEU A 15 -25.69 -28.26 -9.33
CA LEU A 15 -26.85 -28.10 -10.20
C LEU A 15 -26.75 -26.86 -11.07
N SER A 16 -26.66 -27.13 -12.37
CA SER A 16 -26.82 -26.30 -13.57
C SER A 16 -25.58 -25.60 -14.10
N GLY A 17 -25.00 -26.22 -15.13
CA GLY A 17 -24.03 -25.58 -16.01
C GLY A 17 -24.66 -24.49 -16.87
N SER A 18 -24.17 -23.30 -16.72
CA SER A 18 -24.01 -22.31 -17.79
C SER A 18 -22.82 -21.43 -17.42
N VAL A 19 -21.76 -21.60 -18.16
CA VAL A 19 -20.55 -20.78 -18.05
C VAL A 19 -20.89 -19.43 -18.66
N ILE A 20 -21.01 -18.39 -17.83
CA ILE A 20 -21.08 -17.01 -18.26
C ILE A 20 -19.79 -16.33 -17.84
N GLN A 21 -19.19 -15.58 -18.76
CA GLN A 21 -17.91 -14.89 -18.61
C GLN A 21 -17.89 -14.02 -17.34
N ALA A 22 -16.92 -14.31 -16.49
CA ALA A 22 -16.66 -13.55 -15.27
C ALA A 22 -16.13 -12.16 -15.62
N GLN A 23 -16.75 -11.13 -15.06
CA GLN A 23 -16.15 -9.80 -15.00
C GLN A 23 -15.01 -9.82 -13.97
N ASP A 24 -13.93 -9.26 -14.38
CA ASP A 24 -12.59 -9.12 -13.83
C ASP A 24 -12.40 -9.15 -12.30
N PHE A 25 -12.14 -10.31 -11.77
CA PHE A 25 -11.21 -10.45 -10.67
C PHE A 25 -9.81 -10.70 -11.27
N ASP A 26 -9.06 -9.66 -11.60
CA ASP A 26 -7.65 -9.77 -12.04
C ASP A 26 -7.36 -10.93 -13.03
N ASN A 27 -8.28 -11.28 -13.93
CA ASN A 27 -8.24 -12.47 -14.81
C ASN A 27 -8.17 -13.83 -14.08
N ASN A 28 -8.49 -13.89 -12.80
CA ASN A 28 -8.46 -15.13 -12.04
C ASN A 28 -9.74 -15.93 -12.24
N PRO A 29 -9.64 -17.26 -12.30
CA PRO A 29 -10.79 -18.12 -12.27
C PRO A 29 -11.55 -17.93 -10.97
N VAL A 30 -12.86 -17.90 -11.06
CA VAL A 30 -13.77 -17.75 -9.93
C VAL A 30 -14.92 -18.74 -10.07
N VAL A 31 -15.47 -19.17 -8.95
CA VAL A 31 -16.74 -19.87 -8.94
C VAL A 31 -17.83 -18.82 -9.13
N ASN A 32 -18.59 -18.94 -10.19
CA ASN A 32 -19.65 -18.01 -10.53
C ASN A 32 -21.01 -18.71 -10.44
N VAL A 33 -21.95 -18.09 -9.73
CA VAL A 33 -23.35 -18.53 -9.65
C VAL A 33 -24.21 -17.41 -10.19
N SER A 34 -24.89 -17.65 -11.30
CA SER A 34 -25.72 -16.64 -11.95
C SER A 34 -27.21 -17.02 -11.94
N ASN A 35 -28.07 -16.03 -11.75
CA ASN A 35 -29.48 -16.11 -12.01
C ASN A 35 -29.83 -15.22 -13.23
N SER A 36 -29.94 -15.84 -14.38
CA SER A 36 -30.17 -15.11 -15.65
C SER A 36 -31.54 -14.42 -15.73
N LYS A 37 -32.51 -14.82 -14.92
CA LYS A 37 -33.84 -14.17 -14.90
C LYS A 37 -33.80 -12.80 -14.21
N GLU A 38 -32.85 -12.60 -13.30
CA GLU A 38 -32.72 -11.38 -12.49
C GLU A 38 -31.41 -10.64 -12.73
N ASN A 39 -30.63 -11.01 -13.76
CA ASN A 39 -29.30 -10.45 -14.02
C ASN A 39 -28.38 -10.42 -12.77
N LEU A 40 -28.52 -11.39 -11.88
CA LEU A 40 -27.77 -11.51 -10.65
C LEU A 40 -26.62 -12.48 -10.84
N ASN A 41 -25.39 -12.00 -10.61
CA ASN A 41 -24.18 -12.82 -10.58
C ASN A 41 -23.52 -12.74 -9.21
N PHE A 42 -23.22 -13.90 -8.64
CA PHE A 42 -22.44 -14.02 -7.41
C PHE A 42 -21.15 -14.77 -7.69
N THR A 43 -20.04 -14.25 -7.21
CA THR A 43 -18.70 -14.76 -7.50
C THR A 43 -17.92 -15.01 -6.22
N ILE A 44 -17.26 -16.16 -6.12
CA ILE A 44 -16.34 -16.48 -5.04
C ILE A 44 -14.99 -16.82 -5.64
N GLY A 45 -13.94 -16.18 -5.14
CA GLY A 45 -12.56 -16.48 -5.46
C GLY A 45 -11.73 -16.65 -4.20
N ALA A 46 -10.61 -17.33 -4.32
CA ALA A 46 -9.65 -17.46 -3.24
C ALA A 46 -8.23 -17.20 -3.74
N ARG A 47 -7.36 -16.76 -2.83
CA ARG A 47 -5.94 -16.60 -3.08
C ARG A 47 -5.14 -17.08 -1.88
N PHE A 48 -4.10 -17.85 -2.16
CA PHE A 48 -3.14 -18.34 -1.20
C PHE A 48 -1.73 -18.01 -1.67
N MET A 49 -0.90 -17.44 -0.77
CA MET A 49 0.50 -17.18 -1.02
C MET A 49 1.34 -17.69 0.13
N MET A 50 2.35 -18.48 -0.18
CA MET A 50 3.38 -18.92 0.73
C MET A 50 4.71 -18.36 0.24
N ASP A 51 5.40 -17.62 1.09
CA ASP A 51 6.68 -16.99 0.81
C ASP A 51 7.75 -17.60 1.70
N GLY A 52 8.92 -17.87 1.11
CA GLY A 52 10.15 -18.17 1.81
C GLY A 52 11.17 -17.05 1.56
N ALA A 53 11.96 -16.72 2.57
CA ALA A 53 13.03 -15.73 2.44
C ALA A 53 14.28 -16.16 3.20
N TYR A 54 15.43 -15.97 2.57
CA TYR A 54 16.74 -16.07 3.17
C TYR A 54 17.38 -14.68 3.18
N TYR A 55 17.79 -14.24 4.38
CA TYR A 55 18.44 -12.95 4.57
C TYR A 55 19.90 -13.16 4.89
N HIS A 56 20.76 -12.37 4.26
CA HIS A 56 22.17 -12.28 4.58
C HIS A 56 22.49 -10.83 5.03
N SER A 57 22.97 -10.72 6.23
CA SER A 57 23.50 -9.52 6.86
C SER A 57 24.54 -9.93 7.87
N ASP A 58 25.51 -9.05 8.18
CA ASP A 58 26.62 -9.42 9.08
C ASP A 58 26.21 -9.42 10.56
N PHE A 59 25.40 -8.45 10.99
CA PHE A 59 25.04 -8.26 12.39
C PHE A 59 23.55 -8.14 12.66
N THR A 60 22.76 -7.72 11.66
CA THR A 60 21.34 -7.44 11.86
C THR A 60 20.55 -8.72 12.02
N PRO A 61 19.77 -8.89 13.09
CA PRO A 61 19.03 -10.11 13.35
C PRO A 61 17.77 -10.20 12.50
N VAL A 62 17.91 -10.42 11.18
CA VAL A 62 16.78 -10.68 10.28
C VAL A 62 16.55 -12.17 10.20
N LYS A 63 15.32 -12.62 10.44
CA LYS A 63 14.99 -14.03 10.55
C LYS A 63 14.60 -14.62 9.19
N SER A 64 15.47 -15.52 8.67
CA SER A 64 15.13 -16.34 7.50
C SER A 64 14.06 -17.38 7.84
N GLY A 65 13.17 -17.66 6.90
CA GLY A 65 12.11 -18.62 7.13
C GLY A 65 11.05 -18.61 6.03
N ALA A 66 9.88 -19.15 6.35
CA ALA A 66 8.72 -19.17 5.47
C ALA A 66 7.47 -18.74 6.23
N ALA A 67 6.53 -18.13 5.50
CA ALA A 67 5.26 -17.68 6.05
C ALA A 67 4.13 -17.78 5.01
N ILE A 68 2.91 -17.98 5.49
CA ILE A 68 1.70 -17.73 4.70
C ILE A 68 1.47 -16.21 4.73
N THR A 69 1.71 -15.56 3.60
CA THR A 69 1.69 -14.09 3.52
C THR A 69 0.39 -13.53 2.95
N ASP A 70 -0.46 -14.39 2.39
CA ASP A 70 -1.81 -14.06 1.91
C ASP A 70 -2.68 -15.31 1.92
N ALA A 71 -3.83 -15.25 2.53
CA ALA A 71 -4.83 -16.31 2.53
C ALA A 71 -6.22 -15.66 2.50
N ARG A 72 -6.77 -15.45 1.29
CA ARG A 72 -7.96 -14.62 1.10
C ARG A 72 -9.12 -15.40 0.53
N ILE A 73 -10.31 -15.02 0.98
CA ILE A 73 -11.57 -15.29 0.31
C ILE A 73 -12.12 -13.96 -0.19
N ARG A 74 -12.49 -13.94 -1.46
CA ARG A 74 -13.04 -12.77 -2.16
C ARG A 74 -14.43 -13.10 -2.65
N THR A 75 -15.36 -12.21 -2.44
CA THR A 75 -16.74 -12.37 -2.92
C THR A 75 -17.17 -11.11 -3.64
N SER A 76 -17.95 -11.27 -4.68
CA SER A 76 -18.64 -10.15 -5.31
C SER A 76 -20.04 -10.53 -5.72
N MET A 77 -20.87 -9.53 -5.83
CA MET A 77 -22.23 -9.63 -6.36
C MET A 77 -22.46 -8.49 -7.35
N SER A 78 -22.93 -8.81 -8.53
CA SER A 78 -23.40 -7.82 -9.51
C SER A 78 -24.88 -8.03 -9.79
N TYR A 79 -25.62 -6.93 -9.78
CA TYR A 79 -27.03 -6.84 -10.12
C TYR A 79 -27.28 -5.57 -10.92
N GLU A 80 -27.65 -5.71 -12.18
CA GLU A 80 -27.73 -4.59 -13.12
C GLU A 80 -26.45 -3.74 -13.10
N ASP A 81 -26.54 -2.45 -12.78
CA ASP A 81 -25.43 -1.49 -12.69
C ASP A 81 -24.74 -1.48 -11.33
N TRP A 82 -25.23 -2.28 -10.37
CA TRP A 82 -24.67 -2.38 -9.03
C TRP A 82 -23.64 -3.48 -8.91
N TYR A 83 -22.56 -3.19 -8.19
CA TYR A 83 -21.50 -4.12 -7.90
C TYR A 83 -21.11 -4.02 -6.42
N PHE A 84 -21.25 -5.12 -5.69
CA PHE A 84 -20.74 -5.26 -4.33
C PHE A 84 -19.50 -6.15 -4.31
N TYR A 85 -18.52 -5.78 -3.50
CA TYR A 85 -17.29 -6.53 -3.32
C TYR A 85 -16.90 -6.63 -1.85
N ALA A 86 -16.45 -7.81 -1.41
CA ALA A 86 -15.89 -8.03 -0.09
C ALA A 86 -14.69 -8.99 -0.14
N ASP A 87 -13.62 -8.64 0.58
CA ASP A 87 -12.33 -9.32 0.59
C ASP A 87 -11.86 -9.49 2.04
N PHE A 88 -11.56 -10.74 2.44
CA PHE A 88 -11.20 -11.15 3.78
C PHE A 88 -9.89 -11.92 3.78
N ASP A 89 -8.99 -11.61 4.71
CA ASP A 89 -7.66 -12.19 4.83
C ASP A 89 -7.51 -12.94 6.16
N PHE A 90 -7.03 -14.16 6.08
CA PHE A 90 -6.85 -15.09 7.20
C PHE A 90 -5.36 -15.43 7.45
N SER A 91 -4.43 -14.83 6.71
CA SER A 91 -3.02 -15.21 6.70
C SER A 91 -2.30 -15.04 8.05
N LYS A 92 -2.80 -14.14 8.91
CA LYS A 92 -2.19 -13.85 10.22
C LYS A 92 -2.87 -14.62 11.38
N GLY A 93 -3.62 -15.67 11.09
CA GLY A 93 -4.42 -16.40 12.10
C GLY A 93 -5.55 -15.56 12.69
N LYS A 94 -5.82 -14.40 12.13
CA LYS A 94 -6.88 -13.48 12.52
C LYS A 94 -7.71 -13.12 11.29
N PHE A 95 -9.01 -12.97 11.49
CA PHE A 95 -9.90 -12.41 10.48
C PHE A 95 -9.56 -10.92 10.27
N SER A 96 -9.26 -10.54 9.05
CA SER A 96 -8.94 -9.17 8.68
C SER A 96 -9.73 -8.75 7.45
N GLN A 97 -10.57 -7.77 7.59
CA GLN A 97 -11.27 -7.14 6.48
C GLN A 97 -10.25 -6.40 5.60
N LYS A 98 -10.45 -6.48 4.29
CA LYS A 98 -9.62 -5.74 3.31
C LYS A 98 -10.50 -4.74 2.57
N ASN A 99 -10.93 -5.04 1.35
CA ASN A 99 -11.82 -4.15 0.63
C ASN A 99 -13.26 -4.58 0.86
N ILE A 100 -14.13 -3.66 1.24
CA ILE A 100 -15.58 -3.88 1.28
C ILE A 100 -16.23 -2.62 0.72
N PHE A 101 -16.88 -2.71 -0.43
CA PHE A 101 -17.48 -1.56 -1.08
C PHE A 101 -18.68 -1.92 -1.93
N LEU A 102 -19.53 -0.93 -2.13
CA LEU A 102 -20.61 -0.91 -3.11
C LEU A 102 -20.22 0.07 -4.22
N GLN A 103 -20.51 -0.28 -5.46
CA GLN A 103 -20.26 0.53 -6.64
C GLN A 103 -21.50 0.56 -7.52
N TYR A 104 -21.79 1.71 -8.09
CA TYR A 104 -22.80 1.92 -9.11
C TYR A 104 -22.14 2.42 -10.39
N SER A 105 -22.46 1.83 -11.53
CA SER A 105 -21.86 2.14 -12.84
C SER A 105 -22.90 2.72 -13.79
N LEU A 106 -22.51 3.73 -14.55
CA LEU A 106 -23.32 4.34 -15.61
C LEU A 106 -22.52 4.38 -16.89
N GLU A 107 -23.03 3.75 -17.93
CA GLU A 107 -22.43 3.82 -19.25
C GLU A 107 -22.89 5.11 -19.95
N GLY A 108 -21.94 5.94 -20.33
CA GLY A 108 -22.16 7.19 -21.03
C GLY A 108 -21.56 7.16 -22.44
N ALA A 109 -21.99 8.07 -23.31
CA ALA A 109 -21.51 8.17 -24.70
C ALA A 109 -19.97 8.46 -24.79
N LYS A 110 -19.35 8.98 -23.72
CA LYS A 110 -17.92 9.34 -23.69
C LYS A 110 -17.08 8.42 -22.82
N GLY A 111 -17.68 7.45 -22.15
CA GLY A 111 -17.02 6.53 -21.23
C GLY A 111 -17.90 6.12 -20.07
N THR A 112 -17.36 5.29 -19.20
CA THR A 112 -18.05 4.74 -18.02
C THR A 112 -17.82 5.62 -16.79
N HIS A 113 -18.90 5.89 -16.07
CA HIS A 113 -18.89 6.62 -14.80
C HIS A 113 -19.19 5.64 -13.66
N ARG A 114 -18.43 5.67 -12.58
CA ARG A 114 -18.63 4.81 -11.41
C ARG A 114 -18.64 5.64 -10.14
N PHE A 115 -19.57 5.34 -9.25
CA PHE A 115 -19.66 5.87 -7.91
C PHE A 115 -19.37 4.72 -6.94
N LYS A 116 -18.39 4.90 -6.08
CA LYS A 116 -17.92 3.85 -5.18
C LYS A 116 -17.96 4.33 -3.73
N ALA A 117 -18.56 3.53 -2.85
CA ALA A 117 -18.68 3.82 -1.43
C ALA A 117 -18.24 2.61 -0.60
N GLY A 118 -17.45 2.81 0.44
CA GLY A 118 -17.02 1.74 1.34
C GLY A 118 -15.59 1.89 1.83
N TYR A 119 -14.98 0.76 2.21
CA TYR A 119 -13.61 0.67 2.71
C TYR A 119 -12.71 0.04 1.65
N TYR A 120 -11.75 0.81 1.13
CA TYR A 120 -10.88 0.37 0.03
C TYR A 120 -9.62 1.25 -0.05
N ASN A 121 -8.63 0.83 -0.88
CA ASN A 121 -7.40 1.60 -1.05
C ASN A 121 -7.69 3.00 -1.58
N ASN A 122 -7.06 4.00 -0.95
CA ASN A 122 -7.01 5.35 -1.50
C ASN A 122 -6.36 5.33 -2.91
N PRO A 123 -6.87 6.08 -3.90
CA PRO A 123 -6.44 5.96 -5.30
C PRO A 123 -5.03 6.47 -5.61
N VAL A 124 -4.37 7.16 -4.71
CA VAL A 124 -3.21 8.04 -4.95
C VAL A 124 -1.96 7.36 -5.54
N SER A 125 -1.79 6.05 -5.45
CA SER A 125 -0.60 5.35 -5.98
C SER A 125 -0.99 4.19 -6.88
N MET A 126 -0.38 4.07 -8.05
CA MET A 126 -0.51 2.93 -8.95
C MET A 126 -0.05 1.64 -8.25
N ALA A 127 1.11 1.66 -7.58
CA ALA A 127 1.64 0.50 -6.87
C ALA A 127 0.70 0.04 -5.74
N ASN A 128 0.13 0.98 -4.97
CA ASN A 128 -0.79 0.65 -3.88
C ASN A 128 -2.10 0.05 -4.38
N ASN A 129 -2.59 0.51 -5.54
CA ASN A 129 -3.82 0.02 -6.14
C ASN A 129 -3.64 -1.26 -6.96
N THR A 130 -2.41 -1.65 -7.31
CA THR A 130 -2.14 -2.95 -7.91
C THR A 130 -2.38 -4.06 -6.90
N SER A 131 -3.25 -5.02 -7.24
CA SER A 131 -3.53 -6.20 -6.42
C SER A 131 -2.25 -7.01 -6.18
N ARG A 132 -2.10 -7.63 -4.99
CA ARG A 132 -0.96 -8.51 -4.73
C ARG A 132 -0.88 -9.70 -5.70
N GLY A 133 -2.02 -10.19 -6.20
CA GLY A 133 -2.07 -11.25 -7.20
C GLY A 133 -1.64 -10.83 -8.60
N SER A 134 -1.59 -9.52 -8.86
CA SER A 134 -1.17 -8.93 -10.14
C SER A 134 0.22 -8.29 -10.07
N LEU A 135 0.94 -8.45 -8.95
CA LEU A 135 2.32 -7.98 -8.84
C LEU A 135 3.25 -8.89 -9.64
N HIS A 136 4.18 -8.28 -10.37
CA HIS A 136 5.28 -8.94 -11.06
C HIS A 136 6.51 -9.16 -10.14
N PHE A 137 6.44 -8.69 -8.90
CA PHE A 137 7.44 -8.87 -7.85
C PHE A 137 6.80 -9.49 -6.61
N ILE A 138 7.58 -10.21 -5.80
CA ILE A 138 7.08 -10.85 -4.57
C ILE A 138 6.51 -9.80 -3.61
N SER A 139 7.13 -8.62 -3.52
CA SER A 139 6.63 -7.50 -2.70
C SER A 139 6.49 -6.23 -3.52
N ARG A 140 5.69 -5.28 -3.02
CA ARG A 140 5.79 -3.89 -3.47
C ARG A 140 7.15 -3.33 -3.06
N SER A 141 7.56 -2.23 -3.71
CA SER A 141 8.74 -1.48 -3.27
C SER A 141 8.56 -0.99 -1.82
N ALA A 142 9.67 -0.88 -1.09
CA ALA A 142 9.67 -0.27 0.24
C ALA A 142 9.07 1.14 0.21
N ALA A 143 9.34 1.86 -0.85
CA ALA A 143 8.79 3.17 -1.15
C ALA A 143 7.25 3.18 -1.11
N ALA A 144 6.60 2.32 -1.86
CA ALA A 144 5.14 2.24 -1.88
C ALA A 144 4.56 1.86 -0.50
N ASN A 145 5.25 0.99 0.24
CA ASN A 145 4.79 0.58 1.58
C ASN A 145 4.91 1.72 2.60
N ALA A 146 5.97 2.54 2.54
CA ALA A 146 6.22 3.62 3.49
C ALA A 146 5.30 4.85 3.27
N PHE A 147 4.94 5.15 2.04
CA PHE A 147 4.30 6.42 1.67
C PHE A 147 2.83 6.31 1.29
N SER A 148 2.41 5.17 0.75
CA SER A 148 1.04 5.05 0.27
C SER A 148 0.06 4.99 1.44
N PRO A 149 -1.04 5.74 1.38
CA PRO A 149 -2.10 5.61 2.35
C PRO A 149 -2.67 4.19 2.29
N SER A 150 -3.07 3.68 3.43
CA SER A 150 -3.73 2.37 3.49
C SER A 150 -5.17 2.46 2.97
N ARG A 151 -5.97 1.44 3.28
CA ARG A 151 -7.41 1.48 3.03
C ARG A 151 -8.07 2.49 3.94
N GLU A 152 -9.02 3.21 3.38
CA GLU A 152 -9.79 4.25 4.06
C GLU A 152 -11.28 4.05 3.76
N LEU A 153 -12.14 4.45 4.68
CA LEU A 153 -13.58 4.54 4.43
C LEU A 153 -13.83 5.78 3.58
N GLY A 154 -14.51 5.66 2.44
CA GLY A 154 -14.66 6.80 1.57
C GLY A 154 -15.71 6.66 0.49
N LEU A 155 -15.86 7.76 -0.22
CA LEU A 155 -16.68 7.90 -1.42
C LEU A 155 -15.78 8.36 -2.55
N SER A 156 -15.83 7.71 -3.71
CA SER A 156 -15.12 8.15 -4.89
C SER A 156 -15.95 8.09 -6.16
N TYR A 157 -15.60 8.98 -7.06
CA TYR A 157 -16.07 9.01 -8.43
C TYR A 157 -14.94 8.57 -9.35
N ILE A 158 -15.25 7.63 -10.25
CA ILE A 158 -14.31 7.06 -11.20
C ILE A 158 -14.89 7.27 -12.61
N PHE A 159 -14.07 7.80 -13.50
CA PHE A 159 -14.38 7.91 -14.92
C PHE A 159 -13.29 7.23 -15.73
N TYR A 160 -13.67 6.48 -16.75
CA TYR A 160 -12.69 5.96 -17.70
C TYR A 160 -13.29 5.76 -19.10
N ASN A 161 -12.40 5.86 -20.08
CA ASN A 161 -12.59 5.46 -21.45
C ASN A 161 -11.26 4.95 -22.03
N ASP A 162 -11.08 4.86 -23.32
CA ASP A 162 -9.82 4.36 -23.90
C ASP A 162 -8.64 5.30 -23.66
N HIS A 163 -8.86 6.62 -23.54
CA HIS A 163 -7.79 7.62 -23.45
C HIS A 163 -7.60 8.17 -22.05
N PHE A 164 -8.61 8.14 -21.19
CA PHE A 164 -8.56 8.77 -19.88
C PHE A 164 -9.07 7.84 -18.78
N PHE A 165 -8.45 8.01 -17.61
CA PHE A 165 -8.92 7.46 -16.35
C PHE A 165 -8.82 8.56 -15.30
N ALA A 166 -9.82 8.67 -14.46
CA ALA A 166 -9.84 9.55 -13.29
C ALA A 166 -10.52 8.82 -12.14
N ASN A 167 -9.86 8.77 -10.99
CA ASN A 167 -10.43 8.27 -9.74
C ASN A 167 -10.13 9.29 -8.65
N GLN A 168 -11.19 9.89 -8.10
CA GLN A 168 -11.08 10.95 -7.09
C GLN A 168 -12.15 10.79 -6.02
N GLY A 169 -11.83 11.15 -4.79
CA GLY A 169 -12.75 10.94 -3.69
C GLY A 169 -12.39 11.65 -2.41
N VAL A 170 -13.28 11.46 -1.44
CA VAL A 170 -13.12 11.90 -0.05
C VAL A 170 -13.12 10.68 0.85
N PHE A 171 -12.26 10.70 1.85
CA PHE A 171 -12.01 9.56 2.73
C PHE A 171 -11.93 10.03 4.18
N ALA A 172 -12.32 9.15 5.09
CA ALA A 172 -12.11 9.34 6.50
C ALA A 172 -10.67 8.97 6.88
N GLU A 173 -10.16 9.51 7.97
CA GLU A 173 -8.88 9.10 8.53
C GLU A 173 -8.89 7.60 8.85
N ASN A 174 -7.77 6.93 8.62
CA ASN A 174 -7.65 5.48 8.60
C ASN A 174 -7.77 4.82 9.99
N LYS A 175 -8.97 4.81 10.57
CA LYS A 175 -9.29 4.08 11.81
C LYS A 175 -10.75 3.63 11.87
N TYR A 176 -11.27 3.05 10.79
CA TYR A 176 -12.70 2.72 10.76
C TYR A 176 -13.11 1.62 11.76
N ASN A 177 -12.18 0.75 12.18
CA ASN A 177 -12.41 -0.30 13.18
C ASN A 177 -12.16 0.16 14.62
N ASP A 178 -11.55 1.30 14.79
CA ASP A 178 -11.06 1.82 16.06
C ASP A 178 -11.42 3.30 16.13
N GLN A 179 -12.71 3.57 16.06
CA GLN A 179 -13.23 4.94 16.13
C GLN A 179 -13.05 5.48 17.55
N PRO A 180 -12.09 6.38 17.77
CA PRO A 180 -12.04 7.11 19.03
C PRO A 180 -13.32 7.95 19.15
N SER A 181 -13.82 8.11 20.34
CA SER A 181 -14.81 9.13 20.63
C SER A 181 -14.19 10.50 20.31
N GLY A 182 -14.71 11.21 19.33
CA GLY A 182 -14.21 12.53 18.96
C GLY A 182 -14.13 12.78 17.45
N TYR A 183 -13.33 13.75 17.06
CA TYR A 183 -13.16 14.14 15.68
C TYR A 183 -12.27 13.15 14.95
N GLN A 184 -12.71 12.77 13.77
CA GLN A 184 -11.91 12.03 12.82
C GLN A 184 -11.42 12.98 11.73
N GLY A 185 -10.16 12.86 11.34
CA GLY A 185 -9.62 13.57 10.19
C GLY A 185 -10.19 13.03 8.89
N MET A 186 -9.95 13.77 7.83
CA MET A 186 -10.40 13.40 6.49
C MET A 186 -9.31 13.64 5.47
N SER A 187 -9.40 12.93 4.36
CA SER A 187 -8.56 13.16 3.20
C SER A 187 -9.41 13.32 1.94
N LEU A 188 -8.89 14.08 1.00
CA LEU A 188 -9.37 14.13 -0.37
C LEU A 188 -8.19 13.85 -1.30
N GLY A 189 -8.45 13.19 -2.41
CA GLY A 189 -7.38 12.91 -3.34
C GLY A 189 -7.88 12.18 -4.57
N GLY A 190 -6.95 12.00 -5.50
CA GLY A 190 -7.24 11.32 -6.73
C GLY A 190 -6.01 10.98 -7.54
N ARG A 191 -6.26 10.22 -8.60
CA ARG A 191 -5.31 9.79 -9.60
C ARG A 191 -5.93 9.96 -10.97
N TRP A 192 -5.22 10.62 -11.87
CA TRP A 192 -5.65 10.94 -13.22
C TRP A 192 -4.62 10.43 -14.20
N VAL A 193 -5.07 9.70 -15.22
CA VAL A 193 -4.20 9.06 -16.22
C VAL A 193 -4.66 9.44 -17.61
N TRP A 194 -3.72 9.84 -18.44
CA TRP A 194 -3.88 10.03 -19.87
C TRP A 194 -3.15 8.92 -20.63
N ARG A 195 -3.81 8.32 -21.60
CA ARG A 195 -3.30 7.26 -22.46
C ARG A 195 -3.18 7.74 -23.89
N PRO A 196 -2.08 8.37 -24.29
CA PRO A 196 -1.86 8.80 -25.68
C PRO A 196 -1.79 7.63 -26.65
N ILE A 197 -1.38 6.44 -26.16
CA ILE A 197 -1.39 5.20 -26.93
C ILE A 197 -2.11 4.16 -26.08
N ASN A 198 -3.18 3.58 -26.62
CA ASN A 198 -3.90 2.50 -25.96
C ASN A 198 -4.61 1.65 -27.01
N ASN A 199 -3.96 0.57 -27.42
CA ASN A 199 -4.47 -0.43 -28.34
C ASN A 199 -4.04 -1.84 -27.89
N ASP A 200 -4.43 -2.85 -28.63
CA ASP A 200 -4.19 -4.25 -28.26
C ASP A 200 -2.70 -4.55 -28.10
N ASP A 201 -1.84 -4.03 -28.99
CA ASP A 201 -0.41 -4.31 -29.01
C ASP A 201 0.36 -3.51 -27.94
N ARG A 202 -0.04 -2.27 -27.68
CA ARG A 202 0.72 -1.35 -26.80
C ARG A 202 -0.16 -0.36 -26.07
N THR A 203 0.25 -0.08 -24.86
CA THR A 203 -0.32 1.00 -24.05
C THR A 203 0.81 1.87 -23.53
N PHE A 204 0.65 3.17 -23.65
CA PHE A 204 1.47 4.15 -22.94
C PHE A 204 0.56 5.04 -22.12
N HIS A 205 0.77 5.12 -20.82
CA HIS A 205 0.05 6.04 -19.98
C HIS A 205 0.99 6.96 -19.19
N LEU A 206 0.54 8.17 -18.97
CA LEU A 206 1.11 9.16 -18.06
C LEU A 206 0.04 9.53 -17.05
N GLY A 207 0.42 9.60 -15.79
CA GLY A 207 -0.53 9.92 -14.73
C GLY A 207 0.04 10.90 -13.71
N ALA A 208 -0.89 11.53 -13.00
CA ALA A 208 -0.62 12.39 -11.85
C ALA A 208 -1.54 12.01 -10.70
N ALA A 209 -1.05 12.20 -9.48
CA ALA A 209 -1.81 11.96 -8.26
C ALA A 209 -1.66 13.14 -7.29
N PHE A 210 -2.70 13.38 -6.51
CA PHE A 210 -2.71 14.37 -5.44
C PHE A 210 -3.52 13.84 -4.27
N ARG A 211 -3.05 14.11 -3.05
CA ARG A 211 -3.81 13.88 -1.82
C ARG A 211 -3.55 15.01 -0.84
N TYR A 212 -4.61 15.49 -0.22
CA TYR A 212 -4.60 16.27 1.01
C TYR A 212 -5.22 15.42 2.12
N ALA A 213 -4.60 15.40 3.30
CA ALA A 213 -5.18 14.79 4.48
C ALA A 213 -5.02 15.69 5.70
N ASN A 214 -6.05 15.75 6.51
CA ASN A 214 -6.03 16.38 7.81
C ASN A 214 -5.99 15.29 8.88
N ILE A 215 -5.00 15.33 9.77
CA ILE A 215 -4.87 14.39 10.88
C ILE A 215 -5.54 15.00 12.09
N ALA A 216 -6.53 14.30 12.64
CA ALA A 216 -7.31 14.74 13.80
C ALA A 216 -7.31 13.71 14.94
N THR A 217 -6.70 12.53 14.74
CA THR A 217 -6.55 11.50 15.77
C THR A 217 -5.13 11.46 16.33
N GLY A 218 -5.02 11.11 17.61
CA GLY A 218 -3.73 11.05 18.30
C GLY A 218 -3.91 10.67 19.76
N THR A 219 -2.88 10.89 20.56
CA THR A 219 -2.91 10.72 22.02
C THR A 219 -3.15 12.05 22.71
N VAL A 220 -3.90 12.05 23.82
CA VAL A 220 -4.08 13.24 24.63
C VAL A 220 -3.05 13.22 25.77
N GLU A 221 -2.14 14.20 25.74
CA GLU A 221 -1.14 14.42 26.80
C GLU A 221 -1.40 15.82 27.42
N ASN A 222 -1.54 15.90 28.73
CA ASN A 222 -1.81 17.17 29.43
C ASN A 222 -2.95 17.97 28.83
N ASN A 223 -4.06 17.33 28.51
CA ASN A 223 -5.22 17.91 27.83
C ASN A 223 -4.95 18.46 26.40
N VAL A 224 -3.79 18.22 25.84
CA VAL A 224 -3.45 18.62 24.46
C VAL A 224 -3.46 17.39 23.57
N LEU A 225 -4.14 17.46 22.42
CA LEU A 225 -4.15 16.42 21.42
C LEU A 225 -2.81 16.43 20.65
N LYS A 226 -1.99 15.42 20.89
CA LYS A 226 -0.77 15.15 20.12
C LYS A 226 -1.09 14.22 18.96
N THR A 227 -1.19 14.79 17.78
CA THR A 227 -1.33 14.01 16.54
C THR A 227 0.00 13.44 16.11
N GLU A 228 -0.01 12.26 15.48
CA GLU A 228 1.21 11.61 15.02
C GLU A 228 0.99 11.01 13.62
N LEU A 229 2.02 11.10 12.78
CA LEU A 229 2.10 10.39 11.51
C LEU A 229 3.30 9.44 11.56
N ASP A 230 3.03 8.16 11.45
CA ASP A 230 4.05 7.12 11.33
C ASP A 230 4.21 6.71 9.86
N MET A 231 5.46 6.71 9.40
CA MET A 231 5.83 6.19 8.10
C MET A 231 6.97 5.19 8.30
N GLY A 232 6.89 4.04 7.65
CA GLY A 232 7.92 3.05 7.78
C GLY A 232 7.80 1.93 6.77
N SER A 233 8.91 1.23 6.56
CA SER A 233 8.96 0.02 5.76
C SER A 233 10.08 -0.89 6.24
N SER A 234 9.81 -2.18 6.17
CA SER A 234 10.84 -3.22 6.24
C SER A 234 11.62 -3.28 4.92
N LEU A 235 12.50 -4.27 4.79
CA LEU A 235 13.05 -4.69 3.51
C LEU A 235 11.91 -5.12 2.57
N GLU A 236 12.15 -5.17 1.27
CA GLU A 236 11.15 -5.56 0.28
C GLU A 236 10.77 -7.06 0.38
N THR A 237 10.12 -7.41 1.50
CA THR A 237 9.75 -8.79 1.88
C THR A 237 8.45 -8.81 2.68
N TYR A 238 7.81 -9.99 2.74
CA TYR A 238 6.65 -10.24 3.61
C TYR A 238 6.91 -11.34 4.66
N VAL A 239 8.08 -11.98 4.66
CA VAL A 239 8.39 -13.08 5.59
C VAL A 239 8.76 -12.55 6.96
N ASP A 240 9.73 -11.64 7.05
CA ASP A 240 10.05 -10.92 8.29
C ASP A 240 9.84 -9.42 8.06
N ALA A 241 8.59 -9.00 8.15
CA ALA A 241 8.16 -7.60 7.98
C ALA A 241 7.89 -6.92 9.33
N THR A 242 8.45 -7.44 10.42
CA THR A 242 8.22 -6.92 11.77
C THR A 242 9.16 -5.78 12.14
N GLN A 243 10.29 -5.66 11.44
CA GLN A 243 11.27 -4.61 11.65
C GLN A 243 11.12 -3.53 10.57
N ASP A 244 10.93 -2.29 11.00
CA ASP A 244 10.93 -1.13 10.13
C ASP A 244 12.35 -0.55 10.04
N PHE A 245 13.13 -0.98 9.04
CA PHE A 245 14.48 -0.42 8.78
C PHE A 245 14.43 1.05 8.37
N LEU A 246 13.35 1.43 7.72
CA LEU A 246 12.96 2.81 7.46
C LEU A 246 11.82 3.16 8.41
N SER A 247 11.98 4.21 9.22
CA SER A 247 10.96 4.58 10.18
C SER A 247 11.04 6.06 10.51
N ALA A 248 9.99 6.80 10.20
CA ALA A 248 9.83 8.20 10.55
C ALA A 248 8.56 8.40 11.36
N LYS A 249 8.70 8.91 12.57
CA LYS A 249 7.61 9.28 13.45
C LYS A 249 7.55 10.80 13.54
N LEU A 250 6.46 11.40 13.06
CA LEU A 250 6.26 12.83 13.01
C LEU A 250 5.23 13.25 14.06
N PRO A 251 5.68 13.74 15.23
CA PRO A 251 4.77 14.29 16.22
C PRO A 251 4.16 15.62 15.73
N TRP A 252 2.96 15.91 16.19
CA TRP A 252 2.22 17.13 15.87
C TRP A 252 1.86 17.31 14.40
N ALA A 253 1.89 16.21 13.62
CA ALA A 253 1.47 16.23 12.22
C ALA A 253 0.02 16.71 12.10
N LYS A 254 -0.23 17.69 11.23
CA LYS A 254 -1.56 18.29 11.07
C LYS A 254 -2.13 18.06 9.69
N ASN A 255 -1.40 18.48 8.65
CA ASN A 255 -1.84 18.25 7.28
C ASN A 255 -0.75 17.52 6.50
N VAL A 256 -1.17 16.66 5.60
CA VAL A 256 -0.32 15.90 4.70
C VAL A 256 -0.71 16.23 3.27
N TYR A 257 0.27 16.55 2.45
CA TYR A 257 0.14 16.81 1.02
C TYR A 257 0.98 15.78 0.27
N ASP A 258 0.37 14.99 -0.58
CA ASP A 258 1.06 14.06 -1.49
C ASP A 258 0.85 14.56 -2.92
N VAL A 259 1.94 14.64 -3.69
CA VAL A 259 1.92 14.95 -5.12
C VAL A 259 2.75 13.92 -5.84
N GLY A 260 2.18 13.27 -6.85
CA GLY A 260 2.82 12.18 -7.57
C GLY A 260 2.70 12.28 -9.08
N ALA A 261 3.65 11.66 -9.75
CA ALA A 261 3.65 11.42 -11.18
C ALA A 261 3.95 9.94 -11.45
N GLU A 262 3.38 9.41 -12.52
CA GLU A 262 3.56 8.02 -12.90
C GLU A 262 3.61 7.85 -14.42
N PHE A 263 4.23 6.78 -14.86
CA PHE A 263 4.16 6.31 -16.23
C PHE A 263 4.03 4.80 -16.28
N LEU A 264 3.44 4.30 -17.36
CA LEU A 264 3.44 2.89 -17.72
C LEU A 264 3.51 2.75 -19.24
N TYR A 265 4.40 1.88 -19.69
CA TYR A 265 4.47 1.44 -21.08
C TYR A 265 4.39 -0.09 -21.12
N LYS A 266 3.53 -0.64 -21.95
CA LYS A 266 3.48 -2.08 -22.22
C LYS A 266 3.42 -2.35 -23.70
N THR A 267 4.05 -3.46 -24.11
CA THR A 267 3.82 -4.18 -25.36
C THR A 267 3.35 -5.60 -25.02
N ASP A 268 3.32 -6.48 -26.01
CA ASP A 268 2.95 -7.88 -25.79
C ASP A 268 3.90 -8.58 -24.82
N ASP A 269 5.22 -8.35 -24.99
CA ASP A 269 6.26 -9.08 -24.24
C ASP A 269 7.09 -8.21 -23.30
N PHE A 270 6.84 -6.91 -23.26
CA PHE A 270 7.62 -5.98 -22.43
C PHE A 270 6.71 -5.01 -21.69
N PHE A 271 7.07 -4.71 -20.44
CA PHE A 271 6.55 -3.54 -19.76
C PHE A 271 7.64 -2.77 -19.04
N ALA A 272 7.41 -1.47 -18.89
CA ALA A 272 8.13 -0.61 -17.97
C ALA A 272 7.12 0.34 -17.28
N ARG A 273 7.27 0.54 -15.97
CA ARG A 273 6.45 1.50 -15.23
C ARG A 273 7.21 2.08 -14.05
N GLY A 274 6.77 3.22 -13.59
CA GLY A 274 7.37 3.87 -12.44
C GLY A 274 6.47 4.93 -11.84
N GLU A 275 6.77 5.29 -10.61
CA GLU A 275 6.14 6.37 -9.86
C GLU A 275 7.20 7.20 -9.15
N TYR A 276 6.93 8.48 -9.03
CA TYR A 276 7.58 9.41 -8.11
C TYR A 276 6.51 10.05 -7.25
N MET A 277 6.77 10.23 -5.96
CA MET A 277 5.89 10.94 -5.06
C MET A 277 6.68 11.81 -4.09
N TYR A 278 6.21 13.02 -3.90
CA TYR A 278 6.63 13.96 -2.88
C TYR A 278 5.55 14.06 -1.82
N LYS A 279 5.95 14.05 -0.55
CA LYS A 279 5.07 14.21 0.62
C LYS A 279 5.56 15.38 1.45
N HIS A 280 4.65 16.31 1.77
CA HIS A 280 4.88 17.40 2.69
C HIS A 280 3.93 17.30 3.88
N VAL A 281 4.46 17.46 5.09
CA VAL A 281 3.71 17.33 6.33
C VAL A 281 3.84 18.63 7.12
N THR A 282 2.74 19.34 7.29
CA THR A 282 2.70 20.50 8.17
C THR A 282 2.39 20.08 9.60
N LYS A 283 2.88 20.84 10.56
CA LYS A 283 2.71 20.56 11.98
C LYS A 283 1.98 21.68 12.70
N LYS A 284 1.22 21.30 13.73
CA LYS A 284 0.54 22.26 14.61
C LYS A 284 0.54 21.72 16.04
N ARG A 285 0.94 22.58 16.98
CA ARG A 285 1.01 22.27 18.40
C ARG A 285 0.42 23.46 19.21
N ASP A 286 -0.31 23.15 20.28
CA ASP A 286 -0.77 24.14 21.22
C ASP A 286 0.32 24.40 22.29
N ASP A 287 1.24 25.30 21.93
CA ASP A 287 2.39 25.63 22.75
C ASP A 287 2.00 26.26 24.09
N GLN A 288 0.94 27.08 24.09
CA GLN A 288 0.45 27.74 25.32
C GLN A 288 -0.06 26.70 26.32
N ALA A 289 -0.95 25.80 25.86
CA ALA A 289 -1.50 24.77 26.74
C ALA A 289 -0.44 23.82 27.27
N LEU A 290 0.56 23.46 26.44
CA LEU A 290 1.68 22.61 26.87
C LEU A 290 2.59 23.31 27.87
N PHE A 291 2.89 24.58 27.65
CA PHE A 291 3.69 25.39 28.57
C PHE A 291 3.00 25.50 29.93
N GLU A 292 1.71 25.85 29.95
CA GLU A 292 0.94 25.93 31.17
C GLU A 292 0.81 24.62 31.94
N ALA A 293 0.63 23.51 31.23
CA ALA A 293 0.59 22.17 31.82
C ALA A 293 1.92 21.75 32.48
N ASN A 294 3.04 22.28 32.02
CA ASN A 294 4.39 21.95 32.48
C ASN A 294 4.99 22.98 33.43
N LEU A 295 4.28 24.10 33.75
CA LEU A 295 4.77 25.15 34.65
C LEU A 295 5.15 24.65 36.04
N GLY A 296 4.59 23.53 36.52
CA GLY A 296 4.92 22.94 37.83
C GLY A 296 6.10 21.97 37.83
N SER A 297 6.62 21.57 36.66
CA SER A 297 7.70 20.57 36.54
C SER A 297 9.00 21.09 35.92
N ILE A 298 8.98 22.29 35.35
CA ILE A 298 10.13 22.85 34.63
C ILE A 298 10.38 24.28 35.11
N ASP A 299 11.07 24.40 36.22
CA ASP A 299 11.57 25.70 36.74
C ASP A 299 12.55 26.44 35.82
N SER A 300 12.82 25.91 34.62
CA SER A 300 13.93 26.37 33.79
C SER A 300 13.57 27.23 32.58
N TRP A 301 12.32 27.23 32.13
CA TRP A 301 12.00 27.94 30.86
C TRP A 301 11.63 29.42 31.05
N GLY A 302 11.14 29.83 32.21
CA GLY A 302 10.84 31.23 32.57
C GLY A 302 9.75 31.93 31.71
N SER A 303 9.61 31.59 30.44
CA SER A 303 8.63 32.17 29.54
C SER A 303 8.22 31.21 28.41
N LEU A 304 7.03 31.42 27.84
CA LEU A 304 6.58 30.69 26.64
C LEU A 304 7.54 30.83 25.46
N GLU A 305 8.08 32.02 25.26
CA GLU A 305 9.06 32.27 24.17
C GLU A 305 10.34 31.42 24.36
N SER A 306 10.86 31.34 25.59
CA SER A 306 12.01 30.50 25.90
C SER A 306 11.71 29.02 25.70
N TRP A 307 10.51 28.57 26.08
CA TRP A 307 10.05 27.20 25.88
C TRP A 307 9.92 26.87 24.39
N GLN A 308 9.31 27.73 23.57
CA GLN A 308 9.18 27.57 22.12
C GLN A 308 10.56 27.50 21.43
N LYS A 309 11.50 28.37 21.85
CA LYS A 309 12.87 28.33 21.32
C LYS A 309 13.60 27.03 21.67
N GLY A 310 13.34 26.46 22.83
CA GLY A 310 13.90 25.16 23.25
C GLY A 310 13.17 23.95 22.64
N ASN A 311 11.96 24.15 22.14
CA ASN A 311 11.09 23.13 21.54
C ASN A 311 10.61 23.55 20.14
N PRO A 312 11.52 23.75 19.19
CA PRO A 312 11.15 24.25 17.88
C PRO A 312 10.23 23.27 17.13
N LEU A 313 9.32 23.80 16.32
CA LEU A 313 8.38 23.05 15.50
C LEU A 313 8.58 23.45 14.03
N GLY A 314 8.74 22.49 13.15
CA GLY A 314 8.89 22.71 11.73
C GLY A 314 8.23 21.63 10.89
N ASP A 315 7.90 21.99 9.66
CA ASP A 315 7.32 21.10 8.66
C ASP A 315 8.38 20.15 8.11
N ASN A 316 7.96 19.00 7.58
CA ASN A 316 8.88 18.03 7.00
C ASN A 316 8.44 17.59 5.60
N SER A 317 9.45 17.22 4.80
CA SER A 317 9.24 16.78 3.43
C SER A 317 10.01 15.51 3.12
N PHE A 318 9.37 14.63 2.35
CA PHE A 318 9.91 13.32 1.99
C PHE A 318 9.60 13.01 0.54
N HIS A 319 10.39 12.12 -0.07
CA HIS A 319 10.12 11.68 -1.42
C HIS A 319 10.52 10.24 -1.68
N TRP A 320 9.92 9.64 -2.69
CA TRP A 320 10.23 8.31 -3.12
C TRP A 320 10.02 8.12 -4.61
N ALA A 321 10.68 7.13 -5.16
CA ALA A 321 10.52 6.74 -6.54
C ALA A 321 10.76 5.24 -6.72
N TYR A 322 10.16 4.66 -7.74
CA TYR A 322 10.61 3.38 -8.29
C TYR A 322 10.47 3.36 -9.80
N ILE A 323 11.26 2.52 -10.41
CA ILE A 323 11.12 2.08 -11.79
C ILE A 323 11.21 0.56 -11.81
N GLU A 324 10.34 -0.09 -12.56
CA GLU A 324 10.37 -1.52 -12.77
C GLU A 324 10.06 -1.86 -14.22
N ALA A 325 10.66 -2.96 -14.67
CA ALA A 325 10.47 -3.48 -16.01
C ALA A 325 10.37 -5.00 -15.97
N GLY A 326 9.68 -5.56 -16.94
CA GLY A 326 9.59 -6.99 -17.16
C GLY A 326 9.63 -7.35 -18.63
N TYR A 327 10.24 -8.50 -18.91
CA TYR A 327 10.27 -9.08 -20.24
C TYR A 327 9.78 -10.52 -20.17
N LYS A 328 8.81 -10.83 -20.97
CA LYS A 328 8.20 -12.15 -21.06
C LYS A 328 8.91 -12.98 -22.13
N ILE A 329 9.46 -14.10 -21.74
CA ILE A 329 10.18 -15.03 -22.62
C ILE A 329 9.18 -15.85 -23.45
N PHE A 330 8.05 -16.22 -22.83
CA PHE A 330 6.89 -16.81 -23.49
C PHE A 330 5.64 -16.64 -22.64
N GLY A 331 4.48 -16.70 -23.27
CA GLY A 331 3.13 -16.60 -22.64
C GLY A 331 2.21 -15.67 -23.39
N ASP A 332 0.99 -15.50 -22.89
CA ASP A 332 0.01 -14.59 -23.46
C ASP A 332 0.45 -13.12 -23.32
N PRO A 333 0.07 -12.20 -24.22
CA PRO A 333 0.41 -10.79 -24.16
C PRO A 333 0.11 -10.16 -22.81
N TYR A 334 0.96 -9.21 -22.36
CA TYR A 334 0.64 -8.40 -21.19
C TYR A 334 -0.66 -7.64 -21.39
N GLN A 335 -1.50 -7.63 -20.38
CA GLN A 335 -2.79 -6.99 -20.41
C GLN A 335 -2.82 -5.73 -19.53
N TYR A 336 -3.62 -4.78 -19.96
CA TYR A 336 -3.86 -3.53 -19.24
C TYR A 336 -5.35 -3.37 -18.92
N SER A 337 -5.67 -2.85 -17.73
CA SER A 337 -7.04 -2.56 -17.33
C SER A 337 -7.35 -1.09 -17.57
N ASN A 338 -8.28 -0.81 -18.50
CA ASN A 338 -8.74 0.57 -18.75
C ASN A 338 -9.50 1.13 -17.55
N SER A 339 -10.24 0.28 -16.84
CA SER A 339 -11.09 0.66 -15.72
C SER A 339 -10.35 1.02 -14.44
N ASP A 340 -9.08 0.59 -14.32
CA ASP A 340 -8.25 0.84 -13.14
C ASP A 340 -6.94 1.56 -13.50
N ALA A 341 -6.63 1.64 -14.79
CA ALA A 341 -5.38 2.16 -15.32
C ALA A 341 -4.16 1.43 -14.74
N LEU A 342 -4.19 0.09 -14.75
CA LEU A 342 -3.18 -0.79 -14.16
C LEU A 342 -2.76 -1.89 -15.12
N LEU A 343 -1.49 -2.33 -14.99
CA LEU A 343 -1.00 -3.55 -15.61
C LEU A 343 -1.58 -4.75 -14.87
N LYS A 344 -2.09 -5.75 -15.59
CA LYS A 344 -2.59 -7.00 -15.03
C LYS A 344 -1.44 -7.98 -14.80
N GLY A 345 -1.65 -8.94 -13.91
CA GLY A 345 -0.72 -10.04 -13.67
C GLY A 345 -0.61 -11.00 -14.85
N LEU A 346 0.30 -11.96 -14.77
CA LEU A 346 0.45 -13.02 -15.77
C LEU A 346 -0.84 -13.87 -15.85
N ASN A 347 -1.22 -14.21 -17.07
CA ASN A 347 -2.32 -15.11 -17.35
C ASN A 347 -1.80 -16.34 -18.11
N GLY A 348 -2.36 -17.51 -17.84
CA GLY A 348 -1.97 -18.73 -18.51
C GLY A 348 -0.53 -19.19 -18.17
N ARG A 349 0.05 -20.00 -19.06
CA ARG A 349 1.43 -20.49 -18.92
C ARG A 349 2.40 -19.43 -19.44
N ALA A 350 3.30 -18.94 -18.58
CA ALA A 350 4.21 -17.87 -18.93
C ALA A 350 5.53 -17.95 -18.15
N LEU A 351 6.59 -17.40 -18.73
CA LEU A 351 7.88 -17.16 -18.07
C LEU A 351 8.28 -15.73 -18.32
N GLU A 352 8.51 -14.97 -17.23
CA GLU A 352 9.02 -13.59 -17.31
C GLU A 352 10.26 -13.39 -16.44
N VAL A 353 11.08 -12.43 -16.83
CA VAL A 353 12.16 -11.87 -16.02
C VAL A 353 11.83 -10.42 -15.71
N VAL A 354 12.13 -10.00 -14.47
CA VAL A 354 11.75 -8.66 -13.98
C VAL A 354 12.92 -8.00 -13.27
N ALA A 355 13.01 -6.69 -13.37
CA ALA A 355 13.99 -5.86 -12.67
C ALA A 355 13.30 -4.63 -12.08
N ARG A 356 13.68 -4.24 -10.86
CA ARG A 356 13.21 -3.03 -10.19
C ARG A 356 14.34 -2.32 -9.49
N TYR A 357 14.32 -1.01 -9.55
CA TYR A 357 15.05 -0.13 -8.64
C TYR A 357 14.06 0.74 -7.90
N SER A 358 14.26 0.91 -6.59
CA SER A 358 13.45 1.81 -5.78
C SER A 358 14.32 2.63 -4.83
N TYR A 359 13.88 3.85 -4.59
CA TYR A 359 14.42 4.77 -3.60
C TYR A 359 13.32 5.19 -2.64
N THR A 360 13.60 5.11 -1.34
CA THR A 360 12.69 5.53 -0.28
C THR A 360 13.43 6.49 0.63
N GLY A 361 13.05 7.76 0.67
CA GLY A 361 13.67 8.80 1.48
C GLY A 361 12.78 9.21 2.66
N LEU A 362 13.19 8.85 3.87
CA LEU A 362 12.54 9.27 5.12
C LEU A 362 13.48 10.13 5.99
N ASN A 363 14.57 10.65 5.43
CA ASN A 363 15.39 11.65 6.06
C ASN A 363 14.94 13.06 5.61
N ASP A 364 14.71 13.91 6.61
CA ASP A 364 14.56 15.35 6.46
C ASP A 364 15.40 16.01 7.55
N LEU A 365 16.71 16.07 7.30
CA LEU A 365 17.73 16.49 8.27
C LEU A 365 18.00 17.98 8.15
N VAL A 366 17.94 18.67 9.27
CA VAL A 366 18.34 20.09 9.39
C VAL A 366 19.74 20.14 10.00
N GLU A 367 20.66 20.84 9.33
CA GLU A 367 22.03 20.95 9.76
C GLU A 367 22.14 21.58 11.17
N GLY A 368 22.90 20.94 12.04
CA GLY A 368 23.08 21.37 13.44
C GLY A 368 21.95 20.96 14.39
N GLU A 369 20.84 20.45 13.87
CA GLU A 369 19.70 20.01 14.68
C GLU A 369 19.79 18.51 15.01
N LYS A 370 19.33 18.15 16.21
CA LYS A 370 19.14 16.75 16.58
C LYS A 370 17.88 16.23 15.89
N TYR A 371 17.90 15.02 15.37
CA TYR A 371 16.76 14.45 14.69
C TYR A 371 15.95 13.51 15.60
N VAL A 372 14.67 13.43 15.32
CA VAL A 372 13.79 12.42 15.94
C VAL A 372 14.17 11.06 15.37
N PRO A 373 14.62 10.10 16.20
CA PRO A 373 14.85 8.76 15.74
C PRO A 373 13.55 8.10 15.28
N GLY A 374 13.66 7.19 14.34
CA GLY A 374 12.52 6.38 13.94
C GLY A 374 12.05 5.46 15.07
N ARG A 375 10.86 4.90 14.88
CA ARG A 375 10.13 4.08 15.85
C ARG A 375 10.94 2.92 16.43
N ASP A 376 11.82 2.30 15.63
CA ASP A 376 12.53 1.06 15.96
C ASP A 376 14.04 1.24 15.97
N GLN A 377 14.54 2.29 16.63
CA GLN A 377 15.97 2.38 16.88
C GLN A 377 16.37 1.41 18.00
N TYR A 378 16.87 0.26 17.60
CA TYR A 378 17.50 -0.68 18.52
C TYR A 378 18.94 -0.25 18.79
N TYR A 379 19.23 0.02 20.07
CA TYR A 379 20.60 0.06 20.57
C TYR A 379 20.98 -1.33 21.11
N PRO A 380 22.23 -1.77 20.98
CA PRO A 380 22.67 -3.09 21.46
C PRO A 380 22.38 -3.36 22.93
N ASN A 381 22.23 -2.30 23.73
CA ASN A 381 21.95 -2.36 25.17
C ASN A 381 20.48 -2.06 25.52
N GLY A 382 19.60 -1.94 24.53
CA GLY A 382 18.18 -1.65 24.76
C GLY A 382 17.88 -0.23 25.28
N VAL A 383 18.88 0.64 25.38
CA VAL A 383 18.72 2.03 25.81
C VAL A 383 18.52 2.90 24.57
N LEU A 384 17.34 3.48 24.41
CA LEU A 384 17.13 4.58 23.46
C LEU A 384 18.11 5.70 23.84
N ALA A 385 18.91 6.16 22.88
CA ALA A 385 19.70 7.35 23.11
C ALA A 385 18.75 8.50 23.43
N ASP A 386 19.12 9.24 24.45
CA ASP A 386 18.40 10.43 24.92
C ASP A 386 18.56 11.54 23.87
N TYR A 387 17.76 11.44 22.78
CA TYR A 387 17.61 12.51 21.83
C TYR A 387 16.44 13.36 22.31
N PRO A 388 16.67 14.61 22.67
CA PRO A 388 15.55 15.52 22.82
C PRO A 388 14.82 15.52 21.48
N ALA A 389 13.54 15.18 21.51
CA ALA A 389 12.69 15.13 20.35
C ALA A 389 12.50 16.54 19.80
N THR A 390 13.44 17.01 18.99
CA THR A 390 13.16 18.17 18.16
C THR A 390 12.29 17.70 17.00
N SER A 391 11.19 18.36 16.77
CA SER A 391 10.30 18.03 15.66
C SER A 391 10.80 18.60 14.32
N LEU A 392 11.94 19.22 14.29
CA LEU A 392 12.53 19.85 13.10
C LEU A 392 13.18 18.85 12.17
N SER A 393 14.01 17.99 12.71
CA SER A 393 14.89 17.11 11.91
C SER A 393 14.47 15.65 12.08
N ILE A 394 14.18 14.97 10.99
CA ILE A 394 13.71 13.59 10.95
C ILE A 394 14.77 12.70 10.32
N GLY A 395 15.27 11.70 11.07
CA GLY A 395 16.24 10.72 10.61
C GLY A 395 15.63 9.32 10.43
N GLY A 396 14.61 9.22 9.53
CA GLY A 396 13.90 7.95 9.28
C GLY A 396 14.66 6.97 8.39
N GLY A 397 15.77 7.42 7.78
CA GLY A 397 16.61 6.64 6.86
C GLY A 397 16.23 6.81 5.40
N ASN A 398 17.22 6.63 4.52
CA ASN A 398 17.03 6.51 3.08
C ASN A 398 17.42 5.10 2.65
N MET A 399 16.67 4.48 1.75
CA MET A 399 16.98 3.14 1.26
C MET A 399 16.94 3.08 -0.25
N HIS A 400 17.99 2.47 -0.81
CA HIS A 400 18.08 2.09 -2.20
C HIS A 400 17.91 0.58 -2.30
N SER A 401 16.99 0.12 -3.14
CA SER A 401 16.74 -1.30 -3.35
C SER A 401 16.82 -1.64 -4.84
N ALA A 402 17.54 -2.71 -5.15
CA ALA A 402 17.63 -3.25 -6.50
C ALA A 402 17.18 -4.72 -6.47
N THR A 403 16.17 -5.06 -7.28
CA THR A 403 15.57 -6.39 -7.31
C THR A 403 15.63 -6.97 -8.72
N LEU A 404 16.05 -8.24 -8.82
CA LEU A 404 15.92 -9.07 -10.02
C LEU A 404 15.02 -10.25 -9.68
N GLY A 405 14.17 -10.65 -10.62
CA GLY A 405 13.24 -11.75 -10.40
C GLY A 405 12.95 -12.55 -11.65
N VAL A 406 12.47 -13.77 -11.42
CA VAL A 406 11.97 -14.70 -12.45
C VAL A 406 10.63 -15.24 -11.96
N ASN A 407 9.60 -15.14 -12.80
CA ASN A 407 8.27 -15.63 -12.51
C ASN A 407 7.86 -16.69 -13.52
N TYR A 408 7.43 -17.83 -13.03
CA TYR A 408 6.88 -18.91 -13.85
C TYR A 408 5.43 -19.16 -13.48
N SER A 409 4.54 -18.92 -14.41
CA SER A 409 3.13 -19.26 -14.29
C SER A 409 2.87 -20.61 -14.98
N PHE A 410 2.41 -21.61 -14.23
CA PHE A 410 2.05 -22.92 -14.77
C PHE A 410 0.75 -22.87 -15.59
N ASN A 411 -0.16 -22.08 -15.11
CA ASN A 411 -1.49 -21.82 -15.68
C ASN A 411 -2.10 -20.60 -14.97
N LYS A 412 -3.32 -20.28 -15.25
CA LYS A 412 -4.05 -19.15 -14.64
C LYS A 412 -4.27 -19.27 -13.11
N PHE A 413 -3.97 -20.42 -12.50
CA PHE A 413 -4.20 -20.68 -11.07
C PHE A 413 -2.93 -20.68 -10.23
N ALA A 414 -1.81 -21.14 -10.80
CA ALA A 414 -0.60 -21.45 -10.04
C ALA A 414 0.63 -20.75 -10.63
N GLN A 415 1.39 -20.10 -9.76
CA GLN A 415 2.59 -19.35 -10.12
C GLN A 415 3.69 -19.57 -9.07
N VAL A 416 4.94 -19.66 -9.52
CA VAL A 416 6.14 -19.59 -8.70
C VAL A 416 6.94 -18.36 -9.07
N MET A 417 7.43 -17.64 -8.06
CA MET A 417 8.26 -16.46 -8.23
C MET A 417 9.55 -16.65 -7.44
N LEU A 418 10.67 -16.25 -8.02
CA LEU A 418 11.98 -16.19 -7.37
C LEU A 418 12.52 -14.78 -7.53
N SER A 419 13.09 -14.19 -6.49
CA SER A 419 13.71 -12.88 -6.57
C SER A 419 14.91 -12.76 -5.64
N TYR A 420 15.86 -11.94 -6.07
CA TYR A 420 16.97 -11.47 -5.28
C TYR A 420 16.89 -9.95 -5.17
N THR A 421 16.99 -9.43 -3.94
CA THR A 421 16.96 -8.00 -3.65
C THR A 421 18.20 -7.61 -2.87
N TYR A 422 18.90 -6.59 -3.34
CA TYR A 422 19.93 -5.89 -2.59
C TYR A 422 19.36 -4.58 -2.06
N ASN A 423 19.47 -4.33 -0.75
CA ASN A 423 19.04 -3.11 -0.10
C ASN A 423 20.25 -2.42 0.54
N ARG A 424 20.39 -1.13 0.28
CA ARG A 424 21.38 -0.27 0.94
C ARG A 424 20.63 0.79 1.75
N LEU A 425 20.78 0.72 3.07
CA LEU A 425 20.21 1.65 4.03
C LEU A 425 21.23 2.74 4.37
N ASP A 426 20.84 3.99 4.23
CA ASP A 426 21.55 5.16 4.74
C ASP A 426 20.72 5.76 5.88
N ARG A 427 21.11 5.42 7.11
CA ARG A 427 20.46 5.87 8.32
C ARG A 427 21.52 6.13 9.37
N ASP A 428 21.68 7.40 9.73
CA ASP A 428 22.62 7.80 10.77
C ASP A 428 22.30 7.11 12.09
N LYS A 429 23.35 6.74 12.81
CA LYS A 429 23.23 6.07 14.13
C LYS A 429 22.44 4.76 14.15
N PHE A 430 22.13 4.20 12.98
CA PHE A 430 21.72 2.83 12.89
C PHE A 430 22.95 1.93 13.14
N GLN A 431 22.90 1.14 14.20
CA GLN A 431 24.07 0.41 14.70
C GLN A 431 24.31 -0.93 14.03
N TYR A 432 23.40 -1.33 13.14
CA TYR A 432 23.45 -2.60 12.44
C TYR A 432 23.94 -2.43 11.01
N ASP A 433 23.94 -3.53 10.26
CA ASP A 433 24.31 -3.51 8.87
C ASP A 433 23.46 -2.52 8.07
N LYS A 434 24.10 -1.93 7.11
CA LYS A 434 23.48 -1.04 6.14
C LYS A 434 23.20 -1.71 4.80
N ASN A 435 23.74 -2.91 4.60
CA ASN A 435 23.59 -3.68 3.37
C ASN A 435 22.90 -4.99 3.67
N PHE A 436 21.84 -5.28 2.94
CA PHE A 436 21.03 -6.46 3.12
C PHE A 436 20.82 -7.17 1.78
N HIS A 437 21.02 -8.47 1.79
CA HIS A 437 20.74 -9.34 0.66
C HIS A 437 19.55 -10.23 1.00
N VAL A 438 18.56 -10.26 0.14
CA VAL A 438 17.32 -11.00 0.35
C VAL A 438 17.06 -11.90 -0.85
N LEU A 439 17.12 -13.21 -0.64
CA LEU A 439 16.70 -14.21 -1.62
C LEU A 439 15.31 -14.69 -1.24
N GLN A 440 14.35 -14.60 -2.14
CA GLN A 440 12.96 -14.93 -1.86
C GLN A 440 12.37 -15.86 -2.90
N ALA A 441 11.45 -16.70 -2.44
CA ALA A 441 10.60 -17.54 -3.28
C ALA A 441 9.13 -17.39 -2.85
N ARG A 442 8.22 -17.38 -3.81
CA ARG A 442 6.78 -17.41 -3.59
C ARG A 442 6.14 -18.55 -4.35
N LEU A 443 5.25 -19.27 -3.69
CA LEU A 443 4.23 -20.08 -4.32
C LEU A 443 2.89 -19.34 -4.18
N MET A 444 2.25 -19.08 -5.31
CA MET A 444 0.92 -18.45 -5.35
C MET A 444 -0.07 -19.39 -6.01
N PHE A 445 -1.23 -19.49 -5.40
CA PHE A 445 -2.39 -20.18 -5.94
C PHE A 445 -3.61 -19.28 -5.81
N GLN A 446 -4.36 -19.09 -6.91
CA GLN A 446 -5.54 -18.22 -6.93
C GLN A 446 -6.58 -18.69 -7.94
N PHE A 447 -7.84 -18.49 -7.62
CA PHE A 447 -8.98 -18.81 -8.47
C PHE A 447 -10.16 -17.89 -8.19
#